data_6ef9a3e09e7902ccae45493b5646476b
#
_entry.id   6ef9a3e09e7902ccae45493b5646476b
#
_cell.length_a   1.000
_cell.length_b   1.000
_cell.length_c   1.000
_cell.angle_alpha   90.00
_cell.angle_beta   90.00
_cell.angle_gamma   90.00
#
_symmetry.space_group_name_H-M   'P 1'
#
loop_
_entity.id
_entity.type
_entity.pdbx_description
1 polymer ?
#
loop_
_entity_poly.entity_id
_entity_poly.type
_entity_poly.pdbx_seq_one_letter_code
_entity_poly.pdbx_strand_id
1 'polypeptide(L)'
;MPLFYNTNPFIFFKVYKYKIFNNLAEEGINVLAEAKYIQDDSGPDALILRSFPLSSEDITKNTKCISRAGAGTNNIPIDEATKKGIVVFNTPGANANAVKELVLCGMLLASRGIIQGNAYAESLQNKSSDELNKLIENQKKYFKGNELNGKTIGIIGLGSIGSLLAQATNVLGMKIIGFDPYLSVEGAWMLPKEVQKADSLEYLLSNSDYITLHLPLTKDTENFISKKNIEAFKIGAKLINLSRGRIVNNEDILTALDNGKISTYVTDFPTPDLIKRSVQNRGVILLPHIGASTKEAEINCAVMACEQARNYLENGFITNSVNFPNIRLGRTSKFRLVIIHRDEPGMIVKITSEIANENLNISDMINKSRNENAITLIDLATEPSQKLIKCIEKMRKVVSIRLC
;
A
#
# COMPACT_ATOMS: atom_id res chain seq x y z
N MET A 1 16.08 -1.84 15.10
CA MET A 1 16.73 -3.12 15.41
C MET A 1 17.23 -3.69 14.10
N PRO A 2 18.53 -3.96 13.91
CA PRO A 2 19.01 -4.60 12.69
C PRO A 2 18.49 -6.03 12.66
N LEU A 3 17.75 -6.36 11.60
CA LEU A 3 17.36 -7.72 11.28
C LEU A 3 18.62 -8.54 11.06
N PHE A 4 18.81 -9.56 11.89
CA PHE A 4 19.87 -10.54 11.74
C PHE A 4 19.79 -11.14 10.32
N TYR A 5 20.76 -10.83 9.49
CA TYR A 5 21.04 -11.56 8.26
C TYR A 5 21.45 -12.99 8.66
N ASN A 6 20.47 -13.89 8.61
CA ASN A 6 20.74 -15.30 8.71
C ASN A 6 21.43 -15.71 7.39
N THR A 7 22.76 -15.78 7.42
CA THR A 7 23.56 -16.32 6.31
C THR A 7 23.21 -17.78 6.16
N ASN A 8 22.26 -18.06 5.28
CA ASN A 8 21.85 -19.40 4.95
C ASN A 8 22.99 -20.09 4.18
N PRO A 9 23.61 -21.19 4.69
CA PRO A 9 24.77 -21.82 4.06
C PRO A 9 24.46 -22.53 2.74
N PHE A 10 23.23 -22.47 2.25
CA PHE A 10 22.75 -23.20 1.07
C PHE A 10 22.54 -22.33 -0.17
N ILE A 11 23.21 -21.18 -0.32
CA ILE A 11 23.00 -20.29 -1.47
C ILE A 11 23.73 -20.84 -2.70
N PHE A 12 22.99 -21.31 -3.69
CA PHE A 12 23.47 -21.43 -5.07
C PHE A 12 23.53 -20.01 -5.66
N PHE A 13 24.69 -19.59 -6.13
CA PHE A 13 24.86 -18.30 -6.82
C PHE A 13 24.31 -18.43 -8.26
N LYS A 14 22.99 -18.53 -8.38
CA LYS A 14 22.37 -18.28 -9.68
C LYS A 14 22.32 -16.76 -9.86
N VAL A 15 22.99 -16.25 -10.88
CA VAL A 15 22.95 -14.83 -11.21
C VAL A 15 21.60 -14.55 -11.85
N TYR A 16 20.75 -13.81 -11.15
CA TYR A 16 19.47 -13.36 -11.66
C TYR A 16 19.62 -12.02 -12.39
N LYS A 17 18.70 -11.77 -13.33
CA LYS A 17 18.66 -10.57 -14.14
C LYS A 17 17.43 -9.73 -13.78
N TYR A 18 17.61 -8.41 -13.77
CA TYR A 18 16.50 -7.49 -13.51
C TYR A 18 16.49 -6.33 -14.48
N LYS A 19 15.29 -5.76 -14.69
CA LYS A 19 15.08 -4.53 -15.45
C LYS A 19 14.34 -3.53 -14.58
N ILE A 20 14.79 -2.27 -14.58
CA ILE A 20 14.15 -1.16 -13.90
C ILE A 20 13.46 -0.27 -14.91
N PHE A 21 12.19 0.07 -14.62
CA PHE A 21 11.43 1.08 -15.36
C PHE A 21 11.22 2.30 -14.45
N ASN A 22 11.55 3.49 -14.96
CA ASN A 22 11.63 4.75 -14.23
C ASN A 22 12.82 4.85 -13.25
N ASN A 23 12.94 6.05 -12.63
CA ASN A 23 13.90 6.24 -11.56
C ASN A 23 13.45 5.50 -10.30
N LEU A 24 14.33 4.72 -9.72
CA LEU A 24 14.19 4.04 -8.45
C LEU A 24 15.28 4.54 -7.50
N ALA A 25 14.99 4.64 -6.21
CA ALA A 25 15.99 5.04 -5.22
C ALA A 25 17.17 4.04 -5.19
N GLU A 26 18.39 4.55 -5.10
CA GLU A 26 19.62 3.76 -5.15
C GLU A 26 19.66 2.70 -4.05
N GLU A 27 19.13 3.00 -2.89
CA GLU A 27 19.05 2.07 -1.76
C GLU A 27 18.31 0.77 -2.13
N GLY A 28 17.27 0.88 -2.95
CA GLY A 28 16.58 -0.30 -3.49
C GLY A 28 17.43 -1.06 -4.51
N ILE A 29 18.11 -0.35 -5.39
CA ILE A 29 19.00 -0.96 -6.41
C ILE A 29 20.14 -1.70 -5.72
N ASN A 30 20.70 -1.13 -4.65
CA ASN A 30 21.79 -1.73 -3.88
C ASN A 30 21.40 -3.09 -3.30
N VAL A 31 20.15 -3.34 -2.92
CA VAL A 31 19.67 -4.65 -2.48
C VAL A 31 19.92 -5.74 -3.54
N LEU A 32 19.75 -5.42 -4.82
CA LEU A 32 19.97 -6.35 -5.93
C LEU A 32 21.45 -6.44 -6.31
N ALA A 33 22.16 -5.31 -6.28
CA ALA A 33 23.60 -5.26 -6.55
C ALA A 33 24.42 -6.06 -5.52
N GLU A 34 24.12 -5.95 -4.24
CA GLU A 34 24.70 -6.75 -3.16
C GLU A 34 24.46 -8.26 -3.35
N ALA A 35 23.32 -8.63 -3.94
CA ALA A 35 22.99 -10.01 -4.32
C ALA A 35 23.68 -10.44 -5.62
N LYS A 36 24.54 -9.59 -6.24
CA LYS A 36 25.22 -9.83 -7.53
C LYS A 36 24.28 -10.06 -8.70
N TYR A 37 23.10 -9.44 -8.67
CA TYR A 37 22.16 -9.47 -9.79
C TYR A 37 22.64 -8.53 -10.90
N ILE A 38 22.32 -8.86 -12.16
CA ILE A 38 22.73 -8.10 -13.33
C ILE A 38 21.52 -7.35 -13.88
N GLN A 39 21.68 -6.05 -14.13
CA GLN A 39 20.69 -5.30 -14.89
C GLN A 39 20.79 -5.70 -16.37
N ASP A 40 19.69 -6.22 -16.92
CA ASP A 40 19.63 -6.71 -18.31
C ASP A 40 18.21 -6.48 -18.86
N ASP A 41 18.15 -5.74 -19.94
CA ASP A 41 16.88 -5.37 -20.59
C ASP A 41 16.36 -6.44 -21.55
N SER A 42 17.20 -7.40 -21.97
CA SER A 42 16.86 -8.37 -23.00
C SER A 42 16.11 -9.61 -22.53
N GLY A 43 16.24 -9.95 -21.23
CA GLY A 43 15.59 -11.15 -20.68
C GLY A 43 15.59 -11.20 -19.16
N PRO A 44 15.00 -10.19 -18.49
CA PRO A 44 15.03 -10.09 -17.05
C PRO A 44 14.16 -11.16 -16.36
N ASP A 45 14.65 -11.65 -15.22
CA ASP A 45 13.91 -12.50 -14.30
C ASP A 45 12.91 -11.69 -13.45
N ALA A 46 13.26 -10.43 -13.15
CA ALA A 46 12.42 -9.50 -12.40
C ALA A 46 12.27 -8.16 -13.13
N LEU A 47 11.04 -7.63 -13.12
CA LEU A 47 10.72 -6.26 -13.54
C LEU A 47 10.45 -5.43 -12.30
N ILE A 48 11.21 -4.33 -12.13
CA ILE A 48 11.04 -3.40 -11.01
C ILE A 48 10.57 -2.06 -11.57
N LEU A 49 9.47 -1.53 -11.03
CA LEU A 49 8.89 -0.28 -11.51
C LEU A 49 8.24 0.53 -10.40
N ARG A 50 7.96 1.80 -10.68
CA ARG A 50 7.17 2.68 -9.82
C ARG A 50 5.87 3.10 -10.52
N SER A 51 5.93 4.11 -11.36
CA SER A 51 4.76 4.70 -12.05
C SER A 51 4.65 4.33 -13.53
N PHE A 52 5.63 3.60 -14.09
CA PHE A 52 5.64 3.20 -15.49
C PHE A 52 4.41 2.33 -15.82
N PRO A 53 3.64 2.64 -16.89
CA PRO A 53 2.54 1.81 -17.34
C PRO A 53 3.12 0.59 -18.08
N LEU A 54 3.19 -0.55 -17.37
CA LEU A 54 3.73 -1.79 -17.93
C LEU A 54 2.73 -2.40 -18.92
N SER A 55 3.20 -2.74 -20.10
CA SER A 55 2.43 -3.44 -21.12
C SER A 55 2.74 -4.94 -21.15
N SER A 56 1.93 -5.69 -21.88
CA SER A 56 2.14 -7.13 -22.11
C SER A 56 3.42 -7.42 -22.87
N GLU A 57 3.88 -6.49 -23.71
CA GLU A 57 5.09 -6.60 -24.52
C GLU A 57 6.37 -6.48 -23.70
N ASP A 58 6.29 -5.77 -22.56
CA ASP A 58 7.42 -5.64 -21.63
C ASP A 58 7.71 -6.95 -20.87
N ILE A 59 6.74 -7.87 -20.84
CA ILE A 59 6.81 -9.12 -20.09
C ILE A 59 7.42 -10.22 -20.96
N THR A 60 8.69 -10.52 -20.73
CA THR A 60 9.42 -11.56 -21.47
C THR A 60 9.09 -12.97 -20.95
N LYS A 61 9.47 -14.01 -21.72
CA LYS A 61 9.33 -15.41 -21.28
C LYS A 61 10.17 -15.76 -20.06
N ASN A 62 11.21 -14.98 -19.77
CA ASN A 62 12.08 -15.21 -18.61
C ASN A 62 11.56 -14.59 -17.33
N THR A 63 10.62 -13.63 -17.44
CA THR A 63 10.09 -12.88 -16.29
C THR A 63 9.38 -13.80 -15.30
N LYS A 64 9.79 -13.77 -14.05
CA LYS A 64 9.26 -14.57 -12.93
C LYS A 64 8.45 -13.72 -11.97
N CYS A 65 8.83 -12.47 -11.81
CA CYS A 65 8.10 -11.53 -10.96
C CYS A 65 8.15 -10.10 -11.48
N ILE A 66 7.14 -9.34 -11.07
CA ILE A 66 7.01 -7.91 -11.27
C ILE A 66 6.89 -7.30 -9.89
N SER A 67 7.73 -6.32 -9.54
CA SER A 67 7.68 -5.69 -8.23
C SER A 67 7.52 -4.17 -8.38
N ARG A 68 6.44 -3.63 -7.80
CA ARG A 68 6.12 -2.21 -7.86
C ARG A 68 6.51 -1.52 -6.56
N ALA A 69 7.36 -0.51 -6.66
CA ALA A 69 7.67 0.42 -5.58
C ALA A 69 6.50 1.39 -5.34
N GLY A 70 5.50 0.93 -4.59
CA GLY A 70 4.28 1.65 -4.26
C GLY A 70 3.09 0.73 -3.99
N ALA A 71 2.07 1.22 -3.31
CA ALA A 71 0.92 0.42 -2.88
C ALA A 71 -0.11 0.13 -4.00
N GLY A 72 -0.32 1.04 -4.94
CA GLY A 72 -1.25 0.84 -6.07
C GLY A 72 -0.67 -0.13 -7.12
N THR A 73 -1.52 -0.67 -8.01
CA THR A 73 -1.10 -1.63 -9.07
C THR A 73 -1.83 -1.44 -10.39
N ASN A 74 -2.49 -0.30 -10.54
CA ASN A 74 -3.31 0.03 -11.72
C ASN A 74 -2.51 0.20 -13.03
N ASN A 75 -1.19 0.25 -12.94
CA ASN A 75 -0.25 0.36 -14.05
C ASN A 75 0.40 -0.99 -14.42
N ILE A 76 -0.12 -2.12 -13.95
CA ILE A 76 0.41 -3.47 -14.21
C ILE A 76 -0.71 -4.36 -14.77
N PRO A 77 -0.46 -5.14 -15.85
CA PRO A 77 -1.42 -6.09 -16.40
C PRO A 77 -1.46 -7.39 -15.55
N ILE A 78 -2.11 -7.32 -14.37
CA ILE A 78 -2.10 -8.37 -13.34
C ILE A 78 -2.67 -9.69 -13.87
N ASP A 79 -3.79 -9.64 -14.62
CA ASP A 79 -4.46 -10.85 -15.12
C ASP A 79 -3.57 -11.62 -16.09
N GLU A 80 -2.84 -10.92 -16.94
CA GLU A 80 -1.90 -11.54 -17.87
C GLU A 80 -0.68 -12.12 -17.14
N ALA A 81 -0.09 -11.36 -16.22
CA ALA A 81 0.99 -11.86 -15.38
C ALA A 81 0.58 -13.14 -14.64
N THR A 82 -0.65 -13.17 -14.11
CA THR A 82 -1.20 -14.33 -13.39
C THR A 82 -1.34 -15.55 -14.30
N LYS A 83 -1.83 -15.37 -15.54
CA LYS A 83 -1.95 -16.46 -16.52
C LYS A 83 -0.59 -17.07 -16.87
N LYS A 84 0.46 -16.24 -16.91
CA LYS A 84 1.85 -16.65 -17.19
C LYS A 84 2.59 -17.19 -15.94
N GLY A 85 1.95 -17.23 -14.76
CA GLY A 85 2.60 -17.64 -13.51
C GLY A 85 3.61 -16.65 -12.97
N ILE A 86 3.45 -15.36 -13.30
CA ILE A 86 4.34 -14.28 -12.85
C ILE A 86 3.75 -13.67 -11.60
N VAL A 87 4.55 -13.63 -10.52
CA VAL A 87 4.14 -13.06 -9.25
C VAL A 87 4.26 -11.55 -9.30
N VAL A 88 3.17 -10.85 -8.96
CA VAL A 88 3.13 -9.38 -8.90
C VAL A 88 3.14 -8.93 -7.46
N PHE A 89 4.15 -8.15 -7.09
CA PHE A 89 4.32 -7.55 -5.77
C PHE A 89 3.98 -6.06 -5.79
N ASN A 90 3.46 -5.58 -4.68
CA ASN A 90 3.42 -4.17 -4.34
C ASN A 90 4.08 -3.94 -2.97
N THR A 91 4.17 -2.69 -2.52
CA THR A 91 4.83 -2.34 -1.25
C THR A 91 3.84 -1.67 -0.28
N PRO A 92 2.85 -2.43 0.24
CA PRO A 92 1.88 -1.87 1.18
C PRO A 92 2.58 -1.49 2.48
N GLY A 93 2.25 -0.30 2.99
CA GLY A 93 2.80 0.20 4.25
C GLY A 93 4.17 0.87 4.16
N ALA A 94 4.94 0.70 3.09
CA ALA A 94 6.26 1.32 2.94
C ALA A 94 6.20 2.87 2.94
N ASN A 95 5.10 3.44 2.49
CA ASN A 95 4.82 4.88 2.47
C ASN A 95 3.87 5.33 3.60
N ALA A 96 3.54 4.46 4.55
CA ALA A 96 2.48 4.75 5.51
C ALA A 96 2.80 5.94 6.42
N ASN A 97 4.06 6.12 6.79
CA ASN A 97 4.48 7.25 7.62
C ASN A 97 4.29 8.60 6.90
N ALA A 98 4.67 8.68 5.63
CA ALA A 98 4.48 9.91 4.83
C ALA A 98 3.00 10.29 4.74
N VAL A 99 2.12 9.32 4.43
CA VAL A 99 0.67 9.57 4.36
C VAL A 99 0.13 9.99 5.72
N LYS A 100 0.52 9.32 6.81
CA LYS A 100 0.13 9.70 8.18
C LYS A 100 0.49 11.16 8.48
N GLU A 101 1.70 11.59 8.14
CA GLU A 101 2.14 12.97 8.38
C GLU A 101 1.35 13.99 7.56
N LEU A 102 1.03 13.66 6.31
CA LEU A 102 0.19 14.54 5.50
C LEU A 102 -1.26 14.59 6.01
N VAL A 103 -1.81 13.49 6.57
CA VAL A 103 -3.12 13.50 7.24
C VAL A 103 -3.09 14.43 8.44
N LEU A 104 -2.07 14.36 9.30
CA LEU A 104 -1.91 15.27 10.46
C LEU A 104 -1.81 16.73 10.00
N CYS A 105 -1.03 17.01 8.95
CA CYS A 105 -0.97 18.34 8.34
C CYS A 105 -2.37 18.80 7.87
N GLY A 106 -3.09 17.95 7.14
CA GLY A 106 -4.46 18.23 6.67
C GLY A 106 -5.43 18.51 7.82
N MET A 107 -5.32 17.76 8.92
CA MET A 107 -6.12 18.01 10.14
C MET A 107 -5.82 19.38 10.75
N LEU A 108 -4.55 19.78 10.85
CA LEU A 108 -4.13 21.08 11.37
C LEU A 108 -4.58 22.21 10.45
N LEU A 109 -4.43 22.07 9.14
CA LEU A 109 -4.92 23.03 8.14
C LEU A 109 -6.45 23.18 8.18
N ALA A 110 -7.18 22.08 8.38
CA ALA A 110 -8.64 22.11 8.53
C ALA A 110 -9.09 22.69 9.87
N SER A 111 -8.22 22.71 10.88
CA SER A 111 -8.53 23.20 12.23
C SER A 111 -8.30 24.68 12.41
N ARG A 112 -7.39 25.25 11.68
CA ARG A 112 -6.90 26.63 11.83
C ARG A 112 -6.93 27.35 10.49
N GLY A 113 -7.23 28.61 10.46
CA GLY A 113 -7.20 29.44 9.24
C GLY A 113 -5.78 29.72 8.73
N ILE A 114 -4.92 28.69 8.62
CA ILE A 114 -3.49 28.83 8.28
C ILE A 114 -3.33 29.33 6.84
N ILE A 115 -4.00 28.68 5.89
CA ILE A 115 -3.91 29.04 4.45
C ILE A 115 -4.41 30.46 4.23
N GLN A 116 -5.56 30.81 4.80
CA GLN A 116 -6.17 32.13 4.69
C GLN A 116 -5.32 33.19 5.40
N GLY A 117 -4.76 32.83 6.57
CA GLY A 117 -3.88 33.71 7.34
C GLY A 117 -2.57 34.00 6.61
N ASN A 118 -1.97 33.00 5.96
CA ASN A 118 -0.77 33.16 5.15
C ASN A 118 -1.05 34.09 3.94
N ALA A 119 -2.11 33.80 3.19
CA ALA A 119 -2.50 34.66 2.05
C ALA A 119 -2.79 36.10 2.46
N TYR A 120 -3.43 36.31 3.63
CA TYR A 120 -3.63 37.62 4.18
C TYR A 120 -2.30 38.32 4.55
N ALA A 121 -1.39 37.64 5.23
CA ALA A 121 -0.07 38.20 5.58
C ALA A 121 0.73 38.58 4.32
N GLU A 122 0.73 37.76 3.28
CA GLU A 122 1.36 38.09 1.99
C GLU A 122 0.75 39.32 1.31
N SER A 123 -0.56 39.54 1.45
CA SER A 123 -1.23 40.71 0.90
C SER A 123 -0.79 42.05 1.53
N LEU A 124 -0.12 42.00 2.68
CA LEU A 124 0.35 43.18 3.42
C LEU A 124 1.79 43.61 3.05
N GLN A 125 2.42 43.00 2.05
CA GLN A 125 3.84 43.20 1.68
C GLN A 125 4.29 44.67 1.52
N ASN A 126 3.38 45.60 1.19
CA ASN A 126 3.69 46.99 0.94
C ASN A 126 3.26 47.94 2.09
N LYS A 127 3.00 47.39 3.30
CA LYS A 127 2.56 48.18 4.45
C LYS A 127 3.73 48.56 5.35
N SER A 128 3.64 49.75 5.99
CA SER A 128 4.61 50.15 7.02
C SER A 128 4.45 49.31 8.29
N SER A 129 5.48 49.26 9.14
CA SER A 129 5.46 48.46 10.37
C SER A 129 4.32 48.86 11.33
N ASP A 130 3.98 50.14 11.41
CA ASP A 130 2.90 50.64 12.27
C ASP A 130 1.53 50.24 11.74
N GLU A 131 1.36 50.27 10.40
CA GLU A 131 0.13 49.79 9.74
C GLU A 131 -0.04 48.28 9.88
N LEU A 132 1.05 47.49 9.71
CA LEU A 132 1.04 46.04 9.84
C LEU A 132 0.48 45.58 11.18
N ASN A 133 0.99 46.13 12.30
CA ASN A 133 0.52 45.75 13.63
C ASN A 133 -0.98 46.00 13.80
N LYS A 134 -1.50 47.13 13.36
CA LYS A 134 -2.93 47.45 13.44
C LYS A 134 -3.79 46.51 12.59
N LEU A 135 -3.35 46.23 11.37
CA LEU A 135 -4.09 45.36 10.44
C LEU A 135 -4.11 43.90 10.93
N ILE A 136 -2.98 43.37 11.40
CA ILE A 136 -2.89 42.03 11.92
C ILE A 136 -3.79 41.85 13.16
N GLU A 137 -3.70 42.77 14.14
CA GLU A 137 -4.52 42.67 15.36
C GLU A 137 -6.03 42.75 15.06
N ASN A 138 -6.44 43.59 14.10
CA ASN A 138 -7.84 43.70 13.71
C ASN A 138 -8.36 42.45 12.97
N GLN A 139 -7.53 41.76 12.20
CA GLN A 139 -7.94 40.67 11.34
C GLN A 139 -7.72 39.26 11.97
N LYS A 140 -6.82 39.10 12.93
CA LYS A 140 -6.50 37.78 13.54
C LYS A 140 -7.72 36.98 14.02
N LYS A 141 -8.79 37.67 14.42
CA LYS A 141 -10.06 37.05 14.87
C LYS A 141 -10.71 36.18 13.77
N TYR A 142 -10.51 36.49 12.49
CA TYR A 142 -11.10 35.80 11.35
C TYR A 142 -10.34 34.46 11.05
N PHE A 143 -9.12 34.30 11.59
CA PHE A 143 -8.30 33.08 11.46
C PHE A 143 -8.36 32.19 12.71
N LYS A 144 -9.26 32.53 13.65
CA LYS A 144 -9.47 31.74 14.87
C LYS A 144 -9.97 30.34 14.50
N GLY A 145 -9.34 29.31 15.08
CA GLY A 145 -9.71 27.92 14.84
C GLY A 145 -9.87 27.12 16.14
N ASN A 146 -9.73 25.80 16.02
CA ASN A 146 -9.88 24.85 17.10
C ASN A 146 -8.59 24.08 17.34
N GLU A 147 -8.41 23.55 18.54
CA GLU A 147 -7.36 22.60 18.89
C GLU A 147 -7.80 21.16 18.57
N LEU A 148 -6.84 20.26 18.38
CA LEU A 148 -7.09 18.83 18.21
C LEU A 148 -7.31 18.13 19.54
N ASN A 149 -6.65 18.59 20.60
CA ASN A 149 -6.76 18.00 21.95
C ASN A 149 -8.22 17.94 22.42
N GLY A 150 -8.61 16.78 22.93
CA GLY A 150 -9.97 16.51 23.41
C GLY A 150 -11.03 16.30 22.30
N LYS A 151 -10.69 16.50 21.02
CA LYS A 151 -11.56 16.18 19.89
C LYS A 151 -11.55 14.70 19.57
N THR A 152 -12.58 14.25 18.87
CA THR A 152 -12.70 12.86 18.43
C THR A 152 -12.31 12.71 16.96
N ILE A 153 -11.43 11.75 16.67
CA ILE A 153 -11.11 11.32 15.32
C ILE A 153 -11.74 9.95 15.03
N GLY A 154 -12.47 9.85 13.92
CA GLY A 154 -12.96 8.60 13.34
C GLY A 154 -12.00 8.12 12.26
N ILE A 155 -11.40 6.96 12.45
CA ILE A 155 -10.46 6.36 11.51
C ILE A 155 -11.15 5.19 10.81
N ILE A 156 -11.37 5.31 9.51
CA ILE A 156 -11.99 4.28 8.67
C ILE A 156 -10.91 3.56 7.89
N GLY A 157 -10.65 2.29 8.23
CA GLY A 157 -9.52 1.49 7.80
C GLY A 157 -8.34 1.60 8.78
N LEU A 158 -8.06 0.51 9.49
CA LEU A 158 -7.00 0.41 10.51
C LEU A 158 -5.81 -0.43 10.02
N GLY A 159 -5.53 -0.36 8.71
CA GLY A 159 -4.30 -0.90 8.11
C GLY A 159 -3.06 -0.11 8.52
N SER A 160 -1.96 -0.24 7.77
CA SER A 160 -0.66 0.38 8.12
C SER A 160 -0.74 1.88 8.37
N ILE A 161 -1.52 2.64 7.58
CA ILE A 161 -1.65 4.09 7.75
C ILE A 161 -2.55 4.41 8.95
N GLY A 162 -3.74 3.80 9.01
CA GLY A 162 -4.70 4.07 10.07
C GLY A 162 -4.16 3.73 11.47
N SER A 163 -3.40 2.66 11.60
CA SER A 163 -2.75 2.27 12.86
C SER A 163 -1.69 3.29 13.31
N LEU A 164 -0.84 3.75 12.39
CA LEU A 164 0.15 4.79 12.69
C LEU A 164 -0.51 6.13 13.03
N LEU A 165 -1.61 6.46 12.34
CA LEU A 165 -2.37 7.68 12.64
C LEU A 165 -3.04 7.59 14.02
N ALA A 166 -3.61 6.43 14.38
CA ALA A 166 -4.16 6.21 15.71
C ALA A 166 -3.12 6.45 16.81
N GLN A 167 -1.90 5.93 16.64
CA GLN A 167 -0.79 6.18 17.57
C GLN A 167 -0.46 7.68 17.68
N ALA A 168 -0.32 8.37 16.55
CA ALA A 168 0.04 9.78 16.54
C ALA A 168 -1.06 10.67 17.14
N THR A 169 -2.33 10.42 16.82
CA THR A 169 -3.45 11.20 17.33
C THR A 169 -3.74 10.94 18.81
N ASN A 170 -3.39 9.74 19.32
CA ASN A 170 -3.41 9.46 20.75
C ASN A 170 -2.43 10.37 21.52
N VAL A 171 -1.21 10.53 21.00
CA VAL A 171 -0.20 11.44 21.60
C VAL A 171 -0.66 12.90 21.56
N LEU A 172 -1.45 13.29 20.55
CA LEU A 172 -2.06 14.64 20.46
C LEU A 172 -3.27 14.83 21.39
N GLY A 173 -3.62 13.84 22.23
CA GLY A 173 -4.72 13.93 23.18
C GLY A 173 -6.10 13.84 22.56
N MET A 174 -6.23 13.25 21.37
CA MET A 174 -7.52 13.02 20.74
C MET A 174 -8.17 11.73 21.24
N LYS A 175 -9.52 11.70 21.24
CA LYS A 175 -10.29 10.45 21.36
C LYS A 175 -10.34 9.76 20.01
N ILE A 176 -10.19 8.44 19.97
CA ILE A 176 -10.05 7.69 18.73
C ILE A 176 -11.15 6.66 18.61
N ILE A 177 -11.92 6.72 17.53
CA ILE A 177 -12.92 5.72 17.16
C ILE A 177 -12.47 5.08 15.85
N GLY A 178 -12.28 3.76 15.84
CA GLY A 178 -11.83 3.01 14.69
C GLY A 178 -12.92 2.13 14.09
N PHE A 179 -13.00 2.07 12.76
CA PHE A 179 -13.90 1.18 12.02
C PHE A 179 -13.12 0.45 10.93
N ASP A 180 -12.96 -0.86 11.09
CA ASP A 180 -12.37 -1.75 10.08
C ASP A 180 -12.96 -3.17 10.25
N PRO A 181 -13.90 -3.59 9.39
CA PRO A 181 -14.52 -4.91 9.48
C PRO A 181 -13.58 -6.06 9.10
N TYR A 182 -12.41 -5.76 8.50
CA TYR A 182 -11.42 -6.74 8.05
C TYR A 182 -10.13 -6.70 8.87
N LEU A 183 -10.13 -6.03 10.02
CA LEU A 183 -8.95 -5.92 10.88
C LEU A 183 -8.49 -7.30 11.34
N SER A 184 -7.25 -7.66 11.03
CA SER A 184 -6.65 -8.91 11.49
C SER A 184 -6.32 -8.84 12.98
N VAL A 185 -6.11 -10.02 13.59
CA VAL A 185 -5.68 -10.11 15.00
C VAL A 185 -4.34 -9.41 15.19
N GLU A 186 -3.39 -9.63 14.27
CA GLU A 186 -2.08 -8.97 14.28
C GLU A 186 -2.20 -7.45 14.14
N GLY A 187 -3.11 -6.99 13.26
CA GLY A 187 -3.41 -5.57 13.11
C GLY A 187 -3.95 -4.94 14.39
N ALA A 188 -4.83 -5.66 15.10
CA ALA A 188 -5.38 -5.19 16.36
C ALA A 188 -4.32 -5.02 17.46
N TRP A 189 -3.30 -5.89 17.51
CA TRP A 189 -2.17 -5.76 18.44
C TRP A 189 -1.29 -4.54 18.20
N MET A 190 -1.35 -3.92 17.02
CA MET A 190 -0.59 -2.73 16.69
C MET A 190 -1.29 -1.43 17.09
N LEU A 191 -2.56 -1.49 17.50
CA LEU A 191 -3.35 -0.32 17.88
C LEU A 191 -3.09 0.09 19.32
N PRO A 192 -3.12 1.41 19.63
CA PRO A 192 -3.21 1.89 21.01
C PRO A 192 -4.44 1.32 21.72
N LYS A 193 -4.31 1.01 22.99
CA LYS A 193 -5.42 0.50 23.82
C LYS A 193 -6.60 1.48 23.96
N GLU A 194 -6.35 2.75 23.70
CA GLU A 194 -7.32 3.86 23.75
C GLU A 194 -8.24 3.89 22.52
N VAL A 195 -7.95 3.10 21.48
CA VAL A 195 -8.81 3.04 20.28
C VAL A 195 -10.11 2.34 20.62
N GLN A 196 -11.20 3.09 20.57
CA GLN A 196 -12.54 2.54 20.70
C GLN A 196 -12.97 1.93 19.36
N LYS A 197 -13.35 0.66 19.37
CA LYS A 197 -13.97 0.01 18.21
C LYS A 197 -15.37 0.59 17.99
N ALA A 198 -15.65 1.01 16.76
CA ALA A 198 -17.01 1.36 16.35
C ALA A 198 -17.83 0.09 16.04
N ASP A 199 -19.03 -0.01 16.60
CA ASP A 199 -19.95 -1.11 16.30
C ASP A 199 -20.60 -0.94 14.92
N SER A 200 -20.68 0.29 14.42
CA SER A 200 -21.18 0.61 13.09
C SER A 200 -20.47 1.83 12.51
N LEU A 201 -20.52 1.97 11.18
CA LEU A 201 -20.03 3.18 10.49
C LEU A 201 -20.78 4.42 10.98
N GLU A 202 -22.09 4.33 11.15
CA GLU A 202 -22.95 5.44 11.60
C GLU A 202 -22.55 5.94 12.97
N TYR A 203 -22.23 5.03 13.91
CA TYR A 203 -21.70 5.39 15.22
C TYR A 203 -20.41 6.20 15.12
N LEU A 204 -19.45 5.77 14.29
CA LEU A 204 -18.21 6.51 14.07
C LEU A 204 -18.50 7.91 13.51
N LEU A 205 -19.31 8.01 12.44
CA LEU A 205 -19.60 9.28 11.76
C LEU A 205 -20.29 10.29 12.69
N SER A 206 -21.23 9.83 13.53
CA SER A 206 -22.02 10.69 14.43
C SER A 206 -21.24 11.15 15.68
N ASN A 207 -20.14 10.48 16.02
CA ASN A 207 -19.36 10.80 17.21
C ASN A 207 -18.00 11.44 16.91
N SER A 208 -17.62 11.62 15.64
CA SER A 208 -16.31 12.13 15.25
C SER A 208 -16.34 13.58 14.77
N ASP A 209 -15.38 14.38 15.24
CA ASP A 209 -15.14 15.75 14.78
C ASP A 209 -14.29 15.77 13.52
N TYR A 210 -13.41 14.77 13.37
CA TYR A 210 -12.57 14.53 12.21
C TYR A 210 -12.79 13.11 11.72
N ILE A 211 -12.94 12.90 10.43
CA ILE A 211 -13.06 11.59 9.82
C ILE A 211 -11.96 11.44 8.77
N THR A 212 -11.25 10.34 8.79
CA THR A 212 -10.17 10.03 7.86
C THR A 212 -10.33 8.67 7.23
N LEU A 213 -10.05 8.59 5.92
CA LEU A 213 -10.27 7.40 5.10
C LEU A 213 -8.94 6.75 4.73
N HIS A 214 -8.77 5.45 5.04
CA HIS A 214 -7.60 4.65 4.71
C HIS A 214 -8.01 3.32 4.07
N LEU A 215 -8.87 3.42 3.06
CA LEU A 215 -9.45 2.29 2.35
C LEU A 215 -8.85 2.13 0.95
N PRO A 216 -8.70 0.90 0.43
CA PRO A 216 -8.46 0.69 -0.99
C PRO A 216 -9.72 1.01 -1.79
N LEU A 217 -9.56 1.37 -3.07
CA LEU A 217 -10.70 1.50 -3.98
C LEU A 217 -11.09 0.11 -4.50
N THR A 218 -12.29 -0.32 -4.18
CA THR A 218 -12.94 -1.55 -4.64
C THR A 218 -14.37 -1.24 -5.07
N LYS A 219 -15.10 -2.23 -5.57
CA LYS A 219 -16.54 -2.06 -5.86
C LYS A 219 -17.35 -1.68 -4.63
N ASP A 220 -16.95 -2.17 -3.46
CA ASP A 220 -17.66 -1.93 -2.19
C ASP A 220 -17.28 -0.59 -1.53
N THR A 221 -16.12 -0.04 -1.87
CA THR A 221 -15.63 1.22 -1.30
C THR A 221 -15.76 2.41 -2.26
N GLU A 222 -16.19 2.18 -3.49
CA GLU A 222 -16.52 3.28 -4.41
C GLU A 222 -17.76 4.02 -3.93
N ASN A 223 -17.66 5.38 -3.86
CA ASN A 223 -18.69 6.24 -3.29
C ASN A 223 -19.09 5.82 -1.86
N PHE A 224 -18.13 5.31 -1.08
CA PHE A 224 -18.34 4.88 0.30
C PHE A 224 -18.87 6.03 1.16
N ILE A 225 -18.34 7.26 1.00
CA ILE A 225 -18.91 8.48 1.54
C ILE A 225 -19.78 9.12 0.47
N SER A 226 -21.08 9.16 0.74
CA SER A 226 -22.12 9.67 -0.17
C SER A 226 -23.33 10.14 0.64
N LYS A 227 -24.35 10.68 -0.02
CA LYS A 227 -25.61 11.10 0.62
C LYS A 227 -26.24 10.03 1.53
N LYS A 228 -25.91 8.75 1.32
CA LYS A 228 -26.43 7.65 2.15
C LYS A 228 -25.98 7.73 3.60
N ASN A 229 -24.80 8.29 3.86
CA ASN A 229 -24.21 8.32 5.19
C ASN A 229 -23.70 9.70 5.63
N ILE A 230 -23.67 10.68 4.74
CA ILE A 230 -23.26 12.07 5.08
C ILE A 230 -24.18 12.65 6.17
N GLU A 231 -25.45 12.31 6.17
CA GLU A 231 -26.39 12.80 7.20
C GLU A 231 -26.05 12.30 8.62
N ALA A 232 -25.33 11.21 8.75
CA ALA A 232 -24.84 10.71 10.03
C ALA A 232 -23.65 11.50 10.59
N PHE A 233 -22.95 12.33 9.81
CA PHE A 233 -21.84 13.12 10.32
C PHE A 233 -22.28 14.12 11.38
N LYS A 234 -21.40 14.45 12.31
CA LYS A 234 -21.59 15.63 13.17
C LYS A 234 -21.68 16.90 12.31
N ILE A 235 -22.51 17.84 12.69
CA ILE A 235 -22.55 19.14 12.04
C ILE A 235 -21.17 19.83 12.18
N GLY A 236 -20.64 20.31 11.07
CA GLY A 236 -19.32 20.94 11.03
C GLY A 236 -18.13 19.98 11.11
N ALA A 237 -18.35 18.66 10.97
CA ALA A 237 -17.28 17.69 10.88
C ALA A 237 -16.28 17.98 9.75
N LYS A 238 -15.08 17.46 9.87
CA LYS A 238 -14.01 17.58 8.87
C LYS A 238 -13.70 16.23 8.29
N LEU A 239 -13.66 16.13 6.96
CA LEU A 239 -13.32 14.88 6.24
C LEU A 239 -11.95 15.01 5.60
N ILE A 240 -11.10 14.01 5.81
CA ILE A 240 -9.76 13.89 5.20
C ILE A 240 -9.71 12.62 4.36
N ASN A 241 -9.44 12.78 3.06
CA ASN A 241 -9.29 11.67 2.13
C ASN A 241 -7.99 11.79 1.33
N LEU A 242 -6.96 11.09 1.78
CA LEU A 242 -5.67 10.94 1.11
C LEU A 242 -5.47 9.47 0.67
N SER A 243 -6.56 8.71 0.49
CA SER A 243 -6.51 7.32 0.05
C SER A 243 -6.81 7.15 -1.44
N ARG A 244 -8.06 7.35 -1.88
CA ARG A 244 -8.47 7.31 -3.30
C ARG A 244 -9.64 8.26 -3.53
N GLY A 245 -9.63 9.04 -4.63
CA GLY A 245 -10.64 10.06 -4.91
C GLY A 245 -12.06 9.50 -4.99
N ARG A 246 -12.25 8.38 -5.71
CA ARG A 246 -13.57 7.76 -5.94
C ARG A 246 -14.21 7.11 -4.70
N ILE A 247 -13.54 7.11 -3.54
CA ILE A 247 -14.16 6.68 -2.27
C ILE A 247 -15.19 7.70 -1.78
N VAL A 248 -15.04 8.97 -2.14
CA VAL A 248 -15.97 10.04 -1.80
C VAL A 248 -16.73 10.48 -3.03
N ASN A 249 -18.06 10.56 -2.94
CA ASN A 249 -18.87 11.13 -4.00
C ASN A 249 -18.72 12.66 -4.00
N ASN A 250 -18.22 13.22 -5.11
CA ASN A 250 -17.90 14.65 -5.18
C ASN A 250 -19.13 15.57 -5.11
N GLU A 251 -20.24 15.20 -5.73
CA GLU A 251 -21.47 16.01 -5.72
C GLU A 251 -22.07 16.06 -4.31
N ASP A 252 -22.12 14.92 -3.65
CA ASP A 252 -22.67 14.81 -2.30
C ASP A 252 -21.80 15.58 -1.27
N ILE A 253 -20.46 15.52 -1.41
CA ILE A 253 -19.56 16.27 -0.50
C ILE A 253 -19.66 17.77 -0.71
N LEU A 254 -19.81 18.23 -1.98
CA LEU A 254 -20.02 19.65 -2.27
C LEU A 254 -21.33 20.17 -1.65
N THR A 255 -22.39 19.38 -1.76
CA THR A 255 -23.69 19.66 -1.12
C THR A 255 -23.56 19.71 0.40
N ALA A 256 -22.82 18.79 1.00
CA ALA A 256 -22.59 18.75 2.46
C ALA A 256 -21.76 19.94 2.97
N LEU A 257 -20.86 20.47 2.15
CA LEU A 257 -20.14 21.71 2.43
C LEU A 257 -21.04 22.95 2.31
N ASP A 258 -21.99 22.97 1.36
CA ASP A 258 -22.92 24.10 1.18
C ASP A 258 -23.92 24.22 2.32
N ASN A 259 -24.40 23.12 2.85
CA ASN A 259 -25.36 23.10 3.96
C ASN A 259 -24.68 23.09 5.36
N GLY A 260 -23.35 23.12 5.41
CA GLY A 260 -22.57 23.16 6.67
C GLY A 260 -22.52 21.83 7.43
N LYS A 261 -22.99 20.74 6.86
CA LYS A 261 -22.89 19.41 7.47
C LYS A 261 -21.42 19.01 7.63
N ILE A 262 -20.62 19.29 6.62
CA ILE A 262 -19.16 19.20 6.64
C ILE A 262 -18.58 20.59 6.52
N SER A 263 -17.67 20.95 7.43
CA SER A 263 -17.04 22.27 7.41
C SER A 263 -15.81 22.34 6.52
N THR A 264 -15.09 21.23 6.38
CA THR A 264 -13.85 21.18 5.58
C THR A 264 -13.65 19.78 5.00
N TYR A 265 -13.31 19.73 3.71
CA TYR A 265 -12.86 18.54 3.00
C TYR A 265 -11.40 18.72 2.56
N VAL A 266 -10.52 17.86 3.06
CA VAL A 266 -9.10 17.81 2.69
C VAL A 266 -8.87 16.59 1.81
N THR A 267 -8.31 16.80 0.61
CA THR A 267 -8.00 15.69 -0.30
C THR A 267 -6.82 16.03 -1.20
N ASP A 268 -6.11 15.01 -1.68
CA ASP A 268 -5.07 15.15 -2.71
C ASP A 268 -5.52 14.60 -4.08
N PHE A 269 -6.84 14.51 -4.30
CA PHE A 269 -7.46 14.09 -5.57
C PHE A 269 -8.27 15.24 -6.19
N PRO A 270 -7.59 16.19 -6.87
CA PRO A 270 -8.28 17.35 -7.45
C PRO A 270 -9.25 16.96 -8.56
N THR A 271 -10.43 17.61 -8.56
CA THR A 271 -11.39 17.62 -9.66
C THR A 271 -11.72 19.06 -10.01
N PRO A 272 -12.26 19.35 -11.22
CA PRO A 272 -12.58 20.73 -11.62
C PRO A 272 -13.45 21.48 -10.60
N ASP A 273 -14.47 20.83 -10.07
CA ASP A 273 -15.40 21.45 -9.11
C ASP A 273 -14.75 21.68 -7.74
N LEU A 274 -13.92 20.73 -7.27
CA LEU A 274 -13.17 20.91 -6.03
C LEU A 274 -12.12 22.02 -6.17
N ILE A 275 -11.44 22.15 -7.33
CA ILE A 275 -10.50 23.24 -7.60
C ILE A 275 -11.23 24.59 -7.55
N LYS A 276 -12.36 24.72 -8.28
CA LYS A 276 -13.16 25.94 -8.28
C LYS A 276 -13.56 26.35 -6.86
N ARG A 277 -13.96 25.39 -6.04
CA ARG A 277 -14.37 25.63 -4.65
C ARG A 277 -13.21 25.98 -3.73
N SER A 278 -12.07 25.34 -3.91
CA SER A 278 -10.85 25.63 -3.13
C SER A 278 -10.36 27.05 -3.36
N VAL A 279 -10.35 27.52 -4.61
CA VAL A 279 -9.98 28.91 -4.97
C VAL A 279 -10.90 29.92 -4.28
N GLN A 280 -12.15 29.61 -4.06
CA GLN A 280 -13.12 30.43 -3.34
C GLN A 280 -12.99 30.39 -1.81
N ASN A 281 -12.04 29.63 -1.26
CA ASN A 281 -11.86 29.40 0.18
C ASN A 281 -13.13 28.86 0.88
N ARG A 282 -13.91 28.01 0.18
CA ARG A 282 -15.20 27.51 0.64
C ARG A 282 -15.12 26.07 1.19
N GLY A 283 -14.23 25.86 2.17
CA GLY A 283 -14.15 24.59 2.91
C GLY A 283 -13.46 23.43 2.20
N VAL A 284 -12.71 23.67 1.12
CA VAL A 284 -11.93 22.64 0.42
C VAL A 284 -10.44 22.98 0.48
N ILE A 285 -9.63 22.02 0.91
CA ILE A 285 -8.17 22.07 0.88
C ILE A 285 -7.70 20.99 -0.08
N LEU A 286 -7.05 21.41 -1.17
CA LEU A 286 -6.58 20.51 -2.22
C LEU A 286 -5.06 20.43 -2.23
N LEU A 287 -4.57 19.21 -2.43
CA LEU A 287 -3.16 18.87 -2.60
C LEU A 287 -2.98 18.11 -3.94
N PRO A 288 -1.82 18.15 -4.59
CA PRO A 288 -1.61 17.56 -5.90
C PRO A 288 -1.11 16.10 -5.82
N HIS A 289 -1.84 15.19 -5.18
CA HIS A 289 -1.56 13.76 -5.03
C HIS A 289 -0.17 13.48 -4.44
N ILE A 290 0.13 14.11 -3.30
CA ILE A 290 1.44 14.07 -2.64
C ILE A 290 1.48 13.21 -1.36
N GLY A 291 0.45 12.42 -1.10
CA GLY A 291 0.34 11.61 0.11
C GLY A 291 1.58 10.77 0.44
N ALA A 292 2.23 10.25 -0.59
CA ALA A 292 3.44 9.40 -0.45
C ALA A 292 4.72 10.05 -1.03
N SER A 293 4.70 11.35 -1.33
CA SER A 293 5.81 12.02 -2.02
C SER A 293 6.84 12.56 -1.03
N THR A 294 7.53 11.66 -0.34
CA THR A 294 8.70 11.97 0.50
C THR A 294 9.89 11.10 0.09
N LYS A 295 11.10 11.59 0.31
CA LYS A 295 12.34 10.86 0.02
C LYS A 295 12.37 9.51 0.74
N GLU A 296 11.98 9.48 1.98
CA GLU A 296 11.95 8.28 2.82
C GLU A 296 10.92 7.26 2.31
N ALA A 297 9.73 7.70 1.88
CA ALA A 297 8.73 6.81 1.31
C ALA A 297 9.21 6.20 -0.02
N GLU A 298 9.90 6.98 -0.86
CA GLU A 298 10.48 6.49 -2.12
C GLU A 298 11.56 5.44 -1.85
N ILE A 299 12.47 5.69 -0.91
CA ILE A 299 13.49 4.74 -0.47
C ILE A 299 12.85 3.46 0.08
N ASN A 300 11.93 3.58 1.03
CA ASN A 300 11.29 2.44 1.66
C ASN A 300 10.52 1.57 0.63
N CYS A 301 9.83 2.20 -0.31
CA CYS A 301 9.14 1.48 -1.39
C CYS A 301 10.13 0.76 -2.31
N ALA A 302 11.25 1.40 -2.68
CA ALA A 302 12.27 0.81 -3.54
C ALA A 302 12.95 -0.40 -2.86
N VAL A 303 13.38 -0.24 -1.62
CA VAL A 303 14.01 -1.31 -0.83
C VAL A 303 13.05 -2.49 -0.69
N MET A 304 11.82 -2.26 -0.24
CA MET A 304 10.82 -3.33 -0.09
C MET A 304 10.53 -4.05 -1.41
N ALA A 305 10.43 -3.32 -2.53
CA ALA A 305 10.18 -3.91 -3.83
C ALA A 305 11.33 -4.84 -4.27
N CYS A 306 12.57 -4.40 -4.08
CA CYS A 306 13.76 -5.17 -4.45
C CYS A 306 13.96 -6.38 -3.52
N GLU A 307 13.73 -6.23 -2.22
CA GLU A 307 13.79 -7.34 -1.25
C GLU A 307 12.75 -8.43 -1.55
N GLN A 308 11.53 -8.05 -1.91
CA GLN A 308 10.48 -9.01 -2.27
C GLN A 308 10.83 -9.78 -3.54
N ALA A 309 11.33 -9.08 -4.57
CA ALA A 309 11.80 -9.72 -5.80
C ALA A 309 12.96 -10.69 -5.51
N ARG A 310 13.96 -10.26 -4.73
CA ARG A 310 15.09 -11.09 -4.30
C ARG A 310 14.64 -12.32 -3.52
N ASN A 311 13.81 -12.15 -2.50
CA ASN A 311 13.30 -13.25 -1.68
C ASN A 311 12.51 -14.27 -2.49
N TYR A 312 11.74 -13.79 -3.46
CA TYR A 312 11.01 -14.68 -4.37
C TYR A 312 11.97 -15.42 -5.30
N LEU A 313 12.92 -14.74 -5.94
CA LEU A 313 13.85 -15.38 -6.87
C LEU A 313 14.73 -16.42 -6.18
N GLU A 314 15.29 -16.09 -5.02
CA GLU A 314 16.21 -16.97 -4.28
C GLU A 314 15.50 -18.11 -3.54
N ASN A 315 14.31 -17.84 -2.98
CA ASN A 315 13.67 -18.75 -2.01
C ASN A 315 12.24 -19.15 -2.37
N GLY A 316 11.64 -18.54 -3.39
CA GLY A 316 10.22 -18.74 -3.71
C GLY A 316 9.26 -18.09 -2.71
N PHE A 317 9.75 -17.25 -1.78
CA PHE A 317 8.90 -16.59 -0.80
C PHE A 317 8.02 -15.55 -1.45
N ILE A 318 6.76 -15.56 -1.09
CA ILE A 318 5.79 -14.55 -1.53
C ILE A 318 5.27 -13.81 -0.30
N THR A 319 5.51 -12.50 -0.27
CA THR A 319 4.94 -11.57 0.70
C THR A 319 4.39 -10.37 -0.05
N ASN A 320 3.18 -9.91 0.30
CA ASN A 320 2.51 -8.78 -0.35
C ASN A 320 2.25 -8.95 -1.86
N SER A 321 2.02 -10.17 -2.33
CA SER A 321 1.60 -10.37 -3.71
C SER A 321 0.12 -10.03 -3.89
N VAL A 322 -0.20 -9.41 -5.03
CA VAL A 322 -1.59 -9.06 -5.38
C VAL A 322 -2.33 -10.18 -6.10
N ASN A 323 -1.61 -11.16 -6.67
CA ASN A 323 -2.17 -12.22 -7.49
C ASN A 323 -1.92 -13.65 -7.00
N PHE A 324 -0.98 -13.87 -6.08
CA PHE A 324 -0.70 -15.18 -5.47
C PHE A 324 -0.80 -15.12 -3.94
N PRO A 325 -0.99 -16.28 -3.27
CA PRO A 325 -1.06 -16.32 -1.81
C PRO A 325 0.31 -16.01 -1.18
N ASN A 326 0.30 -15.45 0.02
CA ASN A 326 1.51 -15.33 0.82
C ASN A 326 1.98 -16.74 1.21
N ILE A 327 3.26 -17.02 0.97
CA ILE A 327 3.88 -18.31 1.28
C ILE A 327 5.33 -18.10 1.73
N ARG A 328 5.72 -18.80 2.78
CA ARG A 328 7.09 -18.86 3.28
C ARG A 328 7.34 -20.22 3.88
N LEU A 329 8.45 -20.83 3.50
CA LEU A 329 8.94 -22.09 4.02
C LEU A 329 10.40 -21.92 4.38
N GLY A 330 10.77 -22.07 5.67
CA GLY A 330 12.18 -22.06 6.08
C GLY A 330 12.95 -23.06 5.21
N ARG A 331 14.15 -22.71 4.78
CA ARG A 331 14.93 -23.57 3.90
C ARG A 331 15.56 -24.69 4.71
N THR A 332 15.21 -25.94 4.38
CA THR A 332 15.73 -27.15 5.04
C THR A 332 16.72 -27.88 4.15
N SER A 333 16.82 -27.51 2.87
CA SER A 333 17.66 -28.16 1.88
C SER A 333 18.23 -27.19 0.86
N LYS A 334 19.24 -27.64 0.15
CA LYS A 334 19.91 -26.92 -0.93
C LYS A 334 19.03 -26.80 -2.18
N PHE A 335 18.14 -27.76 -2.41
CA PHE A 335 17.35 -27.90 -3.63
C PHE A 335 15.88 -27.64 -3.32
N ARG A 336 15.36 -26.54 -3.83
CA ARG A 336 13.96 -26.15 -3.68
C ARG A 336 13.27 -26.05 -5.02
N LEU A 337 12.19 -26.79 -5.19
CA LEU A 337 11.26 -26.58 -6.30
C LEU A 337 10.23 -25.53 -5.92
N VAL A 338 10.01 -24.57 -6.81
CA VAL A 338 8.92 -23.58 -6.76
C VAL A 338 8.00 -23.88 -7.92
N ILE A 339 6.78 -24.32 -7.64
CA ILE A 339 5.82 -24.78 -8.63
C ILE A 339 4.56 -23.93 -8.53
N ILE A 340 4.20 -23.25 -9.62
CA ILE A 340 2.92 -22.53 -9.75
C ILE A 340 1.98 -23.41 -10.59
N HIS A 341 0.79 -23.67 -10.07
CA HIS A 341 -0.19 -24.53 -10.71
C HIS A 341 -1.63 -24.04 -10.44
N ARG A 342 -2.61 -24.61 -11.15
CA ARG A 342 -4.01 -24.39 -10.83
C ARG A 342 -4.39 -25.16 -9.58
N ASP A 343 -5.27 -24.57 -8.77
CA ASP A 343 -5.77 -25.21 -7.55
C ASP A 343 -6.85 -26.23 -7.91
N GLU A 344 -6.42 -27.43 -8.26
CA GLU A 344 -7.30 -28.54 -8.65
C GLU A 344 -7.02 -29.78 -7.78
N PRO A 345 -8.06 -30.58 -7.50
CA PRO A 345 -7.89 -31.84 -6.77
C PRO A 345 -6.87 -32.78 -7.42
N GLY A 346 -6.03 -33.39 -6.60
CA GLY A 346 -5.02 -34.35 -7.03
C GLY A 346 -3.72 -33.79 -7.60
N MET A 347 -3.56 -32.45 -7.69
CA MET A 347 -2.32 -31.83 -8.19
C MET A 347 -1.12 -32.19 -7.32
N ILE A 348 -1.25 -32.07 -6.00
CA ILE A 348 -0.16 -32.38 -5.07
C ILE A 348 0.23 -33.88 -5.19
N VAL A 349 -0.76 -34.79 -5.26
CA VAL A 349 -0.48 -36.22 -5.45
C VAL A 349 0.31 -36.48 -6.72
N LYS A 350 -0.06 -35.87 -7.85
CA LYS A 350 0.67 -36.01 -9.12
C LYS A 350 2.11 -35.54 -9.01
N ILE A 351 2.32 -34.35 -8.44
CA ILE A 351 3.65 -33.76 -8.28
C ILE A 351 4.52 -34.62 -7.38
N THR A 352 4.01 -35.03 -6.21
CA THR A 352 4.76 -35.84 -5.25
C THR A 352 5.02 -37.28 -5.75
N SER A 353 4.11 -37.84 -6.56
CA SER A 353 4.33 -39.15 -7.18
C SER A 353 5.51 -39.14 -8.17
N GLU A 354 5.65 -38.09 -8.98
CA GLU A 354 6.81 -37.97 -9.88
C GLU A 354 8.13 -37.83 -9.12
N ILE A 355 8.11 -37.10 -8.00
CA ILE A 355 9.28 -36.97 -7.12
C ILE A 355 9.65 -38.35 -6.51
N ALA A 356 8.65 -39.08 -6.05
CA ALA A 356 8.83 -40.41 -5.50
C ALA A 356 9.33 -41.43 -6.55
N ASN A 357 8.87 -41.35 -7.80
CA ASN A 357 9.32 -42.19 -8.91
C ASN A 357 10.82 -42.03 -9.21
N GLU A 358 11.43 -40.88 -8.88
CA GLU A 358 12.89 -40.68 -8.94
C GLU A 358 13.61 -41.03 -7.63
N ASN A 359 12.94 -41.66 -6.65
CA ASN A 359 13.48 -41.97 -5.33
C ASN A 359 14.03 -40.74 -4.57
N LEU A 360 13.46 -39.55 -4.82
CA LEU A 360 13.84 -38.35 -4.11
C LEU A 360 13.02 -38.20 -2.82
N ASN A 361 13.71 -37.86 -1.72
CA ASN A 361 13.06 -37.58 -0.46
C ASN A 361 12.67 -36.09 -0.37
N ILE A 362 11.43 -35.84 0.04
CA ILE A 362 10.93 -34.50 0.36
C ILE A 362 11.27 -34.20 1.80
N SER A 363 12.13 -33.18 2.03
CA SER A 363 12.53 -32.75 3.37
C SER A 363 11.49 -31.87 4.02
N ASP A 364 10.84 -31.01 3.23
CA ASP A 364 9.76 -30.15 3.68
C ASP A 364 8.91 -29.70 2.48
N MET A 365 7.64 -29.39 2.71
CA MET A 365 6.71 -28.95 1.67
C MET A 365 5.61 -28.08 2.21
N ILE A 366 5.24 -27.06 1.47
CA ILE A 366 4.08 -26.23 1.72
C ILE A 366 3.33 -25.93 0.42
N ASN A 367 2.01 -26.03 0.47
CA ASN A 367 1.12 -25.57 -0.61
C ASN A 367 0.17 -24.51 -0.09
N LYS A 368 -0.01 -23.43 -0.86
CA LYS A 368 -0.98 -22.38 -0.57
C LYS A 368 -1.73 -22.03 -1.85
N SER A 369 -3.03 -21.76 -1.71
CA SER A 369 -3.87 -21.34 -2.81
C SER A 369 -4.55 -19.99 -2.54
N ARG A 370 -4.85 -19.31 -3.64
CA ARG A 370 -5.66 -18.08 -3.67
C ARG A 370 -6.47 -18.08 -4.97
N ASN A 371 -7.78 -18.12 -4.84
CA ASN A 371 -8.70 -18.31 -5.98
C ASN A 371 -8.33 -19.60 -6.76
N GLU A 372 -8.13 -19.50 -8.06
CA GLU A 372 -7.80 -20.63 -8.94
C GLU A 372 -6.30 -20.97 -9.01
N ASN A 373 -5.45 -20.24 -8.30
CA ASN A 373 -4.00 -20.38 -8.40
C ASN A 373 -3.41 -20.93 -7.10
N ALA A 374 -2.49 -21.84 -7.22
CA ALA A 374 -1.73 -22.39 -6.12
C ALA A 374 -0.23 -22.26 -6.37
N ILE A 375 0.52 -22.20 -5.30
CA ILE A 375 1.97 -22.30 -5.30
C ILE A 375 2.41 -23.36 -4.30
N THR A 376 3.33 -24.22 -4.73
CA THR A 376 3.94 -25.25 -3.90
C THR A 376 5.44 -25.00 -3.82
N LEU A 377 5.98 -24.98 -2.60
CA LEU A 377 7.41 -25.02 -2.32
C LEU A 377 7.73 -26.42 -1.81
N ILE A 378 8.76 -27.06 -2.38
CA ILE A 378 9.21 -28.40 -1.99
C ILE A 378 10.72 -28.37 -1.84
N ASP A 379 11.20 -28.69 -0.65
CA ASP A 379 12.61 -28.92 -0.37
C ASP A 379 12.96 -30.40 -0.58
N LEU A 380 13.95 -30.65 -1.45
CA LEU A 380 14.41 -32.00 -1.79
C LEU A 380 15.76 -32.30 -1.14
N ALA A 381 15.93 -33.50 -0.61
CA ALA A 381 17.17 -33.91 0.00
C ALA A 381 18.37 -33.92 -0.97
N THR A 382 18.10 -34.19 -2.25
CA THR A 382 19.12 -34.27 -3.33
C THR A 382 18.63 -33.53 -4.57
N GLU A 383 19.54 -33.27 -5.50
CA GLU A 383 19.25 -32.49 -6.74
C GLU A 383 18.26 -33.27 -7.64
N PRO A 384 17.15 -32.63 -8.07
CA PRO A 384 16.21 -33.24 -9.00
C PRO A 384 16.80 -33.28 -10.42
N SER A 385 16.48 -34.35 -11.15
CA SER A 385 16.90 -34.46 -12.54
C SER A 385 16.19 -33.45 -13.44
N GLN A 386 16.83 -33.07 -14.54
CA GLN A 386 16.19 -32.25 -15.58
C GLN A 386 14.97 -32.96 -16.21
N LYS A 387 14.94 -34.28 -16.18
CA LYS A 387 13.82 -35.11 -16.64
C LYS A 387 12.60 -34.89 -15.73
N LEU A 388 12.79 -34.91 -14.43
CA LEU A 388 11.72 -34.65 -13.44
C LEU A 388 11.13 -33.26 -13.63
N ILE A 389 11.99 -32.25 -13.70
CA ILE A 389 11.55 -30.86 -13.89
C ILE A 389 10.69 -30.74 -15.15
N LYS A 390 11.15 -31.30 -16.30
CA LYS A 390 10.39 -31.30 -17.55
C LYS A 390 9.11 -32.14 -17.47
N CYS A 391 9.09 -33.23 -16.69
CA CYS A 391 7.90 -34.05 -16.48
C CYS A 391 6.82 -33.24 -15.75
N ILE A 392 7.19 -32.59 -14.64
CA ILE A 392 6.27 -31.75 -13.87
C ILE A 392 5.83 -30.52 -14.70
N GLU A 393 6.73 -29.87 -15.43
CA GLU A 393 6.41 -28.73 -16.29
C GLU A 393 5.34 -29.05 -17.35
N LYS A 394 5.37 -30.27 -17.90
CA LYS A 394 4.39 -30.74 -18.91
C LYS A 394 3.05 -31.17 -18.32
N MET A 395 2.92 -31.28 -17.00
CA MET A 395 1.66 -31.67 -16.40
C MET A 395 0.58 -30.65 -16.72
N ARG A 396 -0.58 -31.14 -17.12
CA ARG A 396 -1.75 -30.30 -17.32
C ARG A 396 -2.02 -29.51 -16.03
N LYS A 397 -2.15 -28.20 -16.14
CA LYS A 397 -2.43 -27.26 -15.04
C LYS A 397 -1.21 -26.80 -14.22
N VAL A 398 -0.02 -27.30 -14.47
CA VAL A 398 1.21 -26.64 -14.04
C VAL A 398 1.43 -25.44 -14.96
N VAL A 399 1.67 -24.27 -14.36
CA VAL A 399 1.89 -23.01 -15.08
C VAL A 399 3.39 -22.72 -15.19
N SER A 400 4.14 -22.96 -14.12
CA SER A 400 5.59 -22.84 -14.13
C SER A 400 6.23 -23.68 -13.04
N ILE A 401 7.47 -24.10 -13.27
CA ILE A 401 8.33 -24.77 -12.30
C ILE A 401 9.74 -24.21 -12.41
N ARG A 402 10.41 -24.06 -11.28
CA ARG A 402 11.83 -23.69 -11.25
C ARG A 402 12.53 -24.29 -10.03
N LEU A 403 13.80 -24.52 -10.18
CA LEU A 403 14.72 -24.88 -9.11
C LEU A 403 15.37 -23.59 -8.55
N CYS A 404 15.38 -23.43 -7.24
CA CYS A 404 16.05 -22.35 -6.48
C CYS A 404 17.21 -22.92 -5.67
#